data_8069674775b061f0a6d2aa2d8ff4792d
#
_entry.id   8069674775b061f0a6d2aa2d8ff4792d
#
_cell.length_a   1.000
_cell.length_b   1.000
_cell.length_c   1.000
_cell.angle_alpha   90.00
_cell.angle_beta   90.00
_cell.angle_gamma   90.00
#
_symmetry.space_group_name_H-M   'P 1'
#
loop_
_entity.id
_entity.type
_entity.pdbx_description
1 polymer ?
#
loop_
_entity_poly.entity_id
_entity_poly.type
_entity_poly.pdbx_seq_one_letter_code
_entity_poly.pdbx_strand_id
1 'polypeptide(L)'
;MKNNILILTIFLLFTGCTFKQQRIDINHYSIDFKTQKISQNAKLSSIFIEEPNVNRSFNLTSIYYNTKPYLFEEYAKNKWINLPSNMIYNQLIDSFIKSNIFSNVISKDSKIEHKYTLKTDIIKLYHEFKEDKSYAILKIKFDLIEDKKVIKTISFDKNVLCETNDAYGFVKALNKGLEESTNSLLNTIISI
;
A
#
# COMPACT_ATOMS: atom_id res chain seq x y z
N MET A 1 24.82 -57.63 -34.11
CA MET A 1 24.49 -56.24 -34.49
C MET A 1 23.14 -55.76 -33.94
N LYS A 2 22.05 -56.56 -33.99
CA LYS A 2 20.72 -56.12 -33.45
C LYS A 2 20.70 -55.76 -31.95
N ASN A 3 21.44 -56.51 -31.09
CA ASN A 3 21.45 -56.24 -29.65
C ASN A 3 22.18 -54.93 -29.27
N ASN A 4 23.20 -54.53 -30.00
CA ASN A 4 23.91 -53.28 -29.71
C ASN A 4 23.12 -52.03 -30.11
N ILE A 5 22.26 -52.14 -31.11
CA ILE A 5 21.34 -51.04 -31.49
C ILE A 5 20.25 -50.85 -30.41
N LEU A 6 19.73 -51.95 -29.85
CA LEU A 6 18.74 -51.87 -28.78
C LEU A 6 19.27 -51.22 -27.53
N ILE A 7 20.52 -51.53 -27.13
CA ILE A 7 21.16 -50.90 -25.94
C ILE A 7 21.43 -49.43 -26.18
N LEU A 8 21.82 -49.03 -27.37
CA LEU A 8 22.06 -47.62 -27.73
C LEU A 8 20.78 -46.81 -27.71
N THR A 9 19.65 -47.41 -28.15
CA THR A 9 18.32 -46.74 -28.12
C THR A 9 17.79 -46.55 -26.70
N ILE A 10 18.06 -47.50 -25.78
CA ILE A 10 17.66 -47.37 -24.36
C ILE A 10 18.48 -46.29 -23.64
N PHE A 11 19.75 -46.11 -23.99
CA PHE A 11 20.63 -45.10 -23.39
C PHE A 11 20.23 -43.66 -23.79
N LEU A 12 19.64 -43.48 -25.00
CA LEU A 12 19.15 -42.18 -25.48
C LEU A 12 17.83 -41.72 -24.79
N LEU A 13 17.09 -42.66 -24.17
CA LEU A 13 15.84 -42.32 -23.47
C LEU A 13 16.08 -41.77 -22.05
N PHE A 14 17.29 -41.88 -21.50
CA PHE A 14 17.62 -41.39 -20.16
C PHE A 14 18.27 -40.00 -20.12
N THR A 15 18.48 -39.34 -21.26
CA THR A 15 18.87 -37.93 -21.29
C THR A 15 17.64 -37.01 -21.05
N GLY A 16 16.88 -37.29 -20.00
CA GLY A 16 15.86 -36.38 -19.53
C GLY A 16 16.50 -35.08 -19.08
N CYS A 17 16.31 -34.01 -19.85
CA CYS A 17 16.65 -32.68 -19.41
C CYS A 17 15.96 -32.40 -18.08
N THR A 18 16.69 -32.48 -16.99
CA THR A 18 16.26 -31.90 -15.73
C THR A 18 16.22 -30.38 -15.92
N PHE A 19 15.06 -29.83 -16.31
CA PHE A 19 14.79 -28.42 -16.24
C PHE A 19 14.89 -28.04 -14.77
N LYS A 20 16.03 -27.49 -14.37
CA LYS A 20 16.20 -26.89 -13.07
C LYS A 20 15.29 -25.67 -13.06
N GLN A 21 14.11 -25.82 -12.46
CA GLN A 21 13.16 -24.72 -12.30
C GLN A 21 13.87 -23.63 -11.49
N GLN A 22 14.27 -22.56 -12.17
CA GLN A 22 14.95 -21.45 -11.56
C GLN A 22 13.95 -20.80 -10.60
N ARG A 23 14.24 -20.83 -9.30
CA ARG A 23 13.41 -20.10 -8.31
C ARG A 23 13.43 -18.63 -8.68
N ILE A 24 12.29 -18.10 -8.95
CA ILE A 24 12.13 -16.64 -9.15
C ILE A 24 12.09 -16.03 -7.76
N ASP A 25 13.15 -15.33 -7.39
CA ASP A 25 13.16 -14.56 -6.14
C ASP A 25 12.17 -13.39 -6.26
N ILE A 26 11.23 -13.35 -5.34
CA ILE A 26 10.20 -12.31 -5.27
C ILE A 26 10.55 -11.36 -4.13
N ASN A 27 10.69 -10.08 -4.45
CA ASN A 27 10.86 -9.02 -3.48
C ASN A 27 9.50 -8.66 -2.88
N HIS A 28 9.44 -8.58 -1.55
CA HIS A 28 8.25 -8.15 -0.83
C HIS A 28 8.47 -6.77 -0.22
N TYR A 29 7.56 -5.85 -0.51
CA TYR A 29 7.58 -4.47 -0.04
C TYR A 29 6.47 -4.21 0.96
N SER A 30 6.72 -3.30 1.90
CA SER A 30 5.72 -2.83 2.85
C SER A 30 5.40 -1.35 2.62
N ILE A 31 4.20 -0.96 3.06
CA ILE A 31 3.84 0.43 3.31
C ILE A 31 4.22 0.71 4.76
N ASP A 32 5.21 1.59 4.95
CA ASP A 32 5.75 1.96 6.26
C ASP A 32 6.27 3.40 6.19
N PHE A 33 5.60 4.31 6.88
CA PHE A 33 5.96 5.73 6.91
C PHE A 33 5.91 6.27 8.33
N LYS A 34 6.65 7.35 8.58
CA LYS A 34 6.79 7.92 9.92
C LYS A 34 5.95 9.19 10.04
N THR A 35 5.15 9.25 11.07
CA THR A 35 4.42 10.47 11.44
C THR A 35 5.03 11.10 12.69
N GLN A 36 4.87 12.42 12.81
CA GLN A 36 5.40 13.18 13.92
C GLN A 36 4.37 13.27 15.05
N LYS A 37 4.85 13.49 16.27
CA LYS A 37 4.02 13.89 17.39
C LYS A 37 3.53 15.33 17.13
N ILE A 38 2.22 15.52 17.13
CA ILE A 38 1.60 16.81 16.81
C ILE A 38 1.22 17.57 18.09
N SER A 39 0.71 16.89 19.11
CA SER A 39 0.26 17.50 20.35
C SER A 39 1.07 17.01 21.56
N GLN A 40 1.28 17.89 22.53
CA GLN A 40 1.88 17.52 23.82
C GLN A 40 0.85 16.78 24.69
N ASN A 41 -0.40 17.23 24.66
CA ASN A 41 -1.51 16.64 25.39
C ASN A 41 -2.68 16.37 24.44
N ALA A 42 -3.38 15.23 24.66
CA ALA A 42 -4.58 14.92 23.89
C ALA A 42 -5.63 16.02 24.08
N LYS A 43 -6.21 16.50 22.97
CA LYS A 43 -7.22 17.57 22.95
C LYS A 43 -8.61 17.02 22.69
N LEU A 44 -8.71 15.93 21.92
CA LEU A 44 -9.95 15.30 21.52
C LEU A 44 -10.17 13.98 22.28
N SER A 45 -11.43 13.55 22.42
CA SER A 45 -11.77 12.37 23.22
C SER A 45 -11.32 11.06 22.55
N SER A 46 -12.19 10.35 21.89
CA SER A 46 -11.92 9.04 21.30
C SER A 46 -12.20 9.05 19.80
N ILE A 47 -11.35 8.35 19.04
CA ILE A 47 -11.55 8.14 17.61
C ILE A 47 -11.50 6.66 17.28
N PHE A 48 -12.45 6.21 16.46
CA PHE A 48 -12.41 4.90 15.80
C PHE A 48 -11.80 5.03 14.40
N ILE A 49 -10.78 4.25 14.12
CA ILE A 49 -10.17 4.20 12.79
C ILE A 49 -10.79 3.02 12.05
N GLU A 50 -11.59 3.31 11.01
CA GLU A 50 -12.09 2.27 10.12
C GLU A 50 -10.96 1.71 9.23
N GLU A 51 -11.07 0.42 8.88
CA GLU A 51 -10.17 -0.15 7.88
C GLU A 51 -10.34 0.58 6.54
N PRO A 52 -9.27 1.06 5.90
CA PRO A 52 -9.36 1.78 4.64
C PRO A 52 -10.04 0.98 3.53
N ASN A 53 -10.98 1.60 2.85
CA ASN A 53 -11.56 1.08 1.63
C ASN A 53 -10.62 1.40 0.46
N VAL A 54 -9.88 0.40 0.01
CA VAL A 54 -8.99 0.54 -1.14
C VAL A 54 -9.70 0.03 -2.39
N ASN A 55 -9.62 0.79 -3.48
CA ASN A 55 -10.14 0.35 -4.78
C ASN A 55 -9.68 -1.10 -5.07
N ARG A 56 -10.63 -1.97 -5.34
CA ARG A 56 -10.40 -3.43 -5.49
C ARG A 56 -9.30 -3.78 -6.47
N SER A 57 -9.12 -2.97 -7.53
CA SER A 57 -8.04 -3.16 -8.51
C SER A 57 -6.64 -2.98 -7.92
N PHE A 58 -6.51 -2.26 -6.79
CA PHE A 58 -5.22 -1.97 -6.14
C PHE A 58 -5.10 -2.63 -4.76
N ASN A 59 -6.15 -3.27 -4.25
CA ASN A 59 -6.12 -3.97 -2.96
C ASN A 59 -5.73 -5.45 -3.14
N LEU A 60 -4.61 -5.67 -3.76
CA LEU A 60 -4.01 -6.98 -4.03
C LEU A 60 -2.54 -6.97 -3.61
N THR A 61 -1.93 -8.13 -3.45
CA THR A 61 -0.49 -8.23 -3.19
C THR A 61 0.35 -7.92 -4.43
N SER A 62 -0.25 -7.81 -5.60
CA SER A 62 0.42 -7.33 -6.82
C SER A 62 0.68 -5.83 -6.74
N ILE A 63 1.87 -5.40 -7.20
CA ILE A 63 2.18 -4.00 -7.42
C ILE A 63 1.91 -3.72 -8.91
N TYR A 64 1.02 -2.76 -9.17
CA TYR A 64 0.64 -2.37 -10.52
C TYR A 64 1.39 -1.15 -11.00
N TYR A 65 1.69 -1.15 -12.30
CA TYR A 65 2.22 0.02 -13.01
C TYR A 65 1.49 0.22 -14.33
N ASN A 66 1.59 1.43 -14.89
CA ASN A 66 1.18 1.71 -16.24
C ASN A 66 2.28 2.44 -17.02
N THR A 67 2.37 2.14 -18.33
CA THR A 67 3.29 2.76 -19.29
C THR A 67 2.55 3.61 -20.32
N LYS A 68 1.23 3.46 -20.39
CA LYS A 68 0.34 4.22 -21.26
C LYS A 68 -1.09 4.24 -20.71
N PRO A 69 -1.92 5.22 -21.07
CA PRO A 69 -3.30 5.31 -20.60
C PRO A 69 -4.07 3.99 -20.76
N TYR A 70 -4.84 3.62 -19.72
CA TYR A 70 -5.73 2.45 -19.66
C TYR A 70 -5.07 1.08 -19.61
N LEU A 71 -3.73 0.97 -19.72
CA LEU A 71 -3.01 -0.28 -19.61
C LEU A 71 -2.36 -0.40 -18.24
N PHE A 72 -2.80 -1.39 -17.45
CA PHE A 72 -2.17 -1.76 -16.19
C PHE A 72 -1.49 -3.13 -16.32
N GLU A 73 -0.27 -3.21 -15.82
CA GLU A 73 0.55 -4.40 -15.78
C GLU A 73 1.03 -4.62 -14.34
N GLU A 74 1.33 -5.86 -13.98
CA GLU A 74 1.87 -6.16 -12.65
C GLU A 74 3.37 -6.45 -12.72
N TYR A 75 4.08 -6.08 -11.67
CA TYR A 75 5.48 -6.45 -11.52
C TYR A 75 5.62 -7.96 -11.28
N ALA A 76 6.38 -8.66 -12.14
CA ALA A 76 6.55 -10.10 -12.04
C ALA A 76 7.30 -10.55 -10.78
N LYS A 77 8.25 -9.73 -10.30
CA LYS A 77 9.18 -10.08 -9.20
C LYS A 77 9.03 -9.19 -7.96
N ASN A 78 8.05 -8.29 -7.93
CA ASN A 78 7.87 -7.33 -6.84
C ASN A 78 6.42 -7.35 -6.39
N LYS A 79 6.20 -7.58 -5.12
CA LYS A 79 4.87 -7.75 -4.52
C LYS A 79 4.76 -6.96 -3.22
N TRP A 80 3.57 -6.64 -2.81
CA TRP A 80 3.28 -6.22 -1.45
C TRP A 80 3.38 -7.42 -0.49
N ILE A 81 3.90 -7.21 0.72
CA ILE A 81 3.94 -8.26 1.75
C ILE A 81 2.55 -8.60 2.30
N ASN A 82 1.61 -7.66 2.20
CA ASN A 82 0.22 -7.82 2.60
C ASN A 82 -0.67 -6.92 1.73
N LEU A 83 -1.99 -6.99 1.89
CA LEU A 83 -2.93 -6.09 1.20
C LEU A 83 -2.65 -4.63 1.58
N PRO A 84 -2.67 -3.70 0.62
CA PRO A 84 -2.52 -2.28 0.91
C PRO A 84 -3.48 -1.75 1.98
N SER A 85 -4.76 -2.21 2.00
CA SER A 85 -5.71 -1.84 3.04
C SER A 85 -5.17 -2.13 4.44
N ASN A 86 -4.65 -3.34 4.68
CA ASN A 86 -4.14 -3.75 5.99
C ASN A 86 -2.89 -2.96 6.40
N MET A 87 -1.96 -2.76 5.45
CA MET A 87 -0.72 -2.02 5.73
C MET A 87 -1.02 -0.56 6.07
N ILE A 88 -1.85 0.11 5.27
CA ILE A 88 -2.24 1.51 5.48
C ILE A 88 -3.04 1.64 6.78
N TYR A 89 -3.94 0.69 7.08
CA TYR A 89 -4.68 0.67 8.33
C TYR A 89 -3.76 0.71 9.56
N ASN A 90 -2.77 -0.19 9.59
CA ASN A 90 -1.80 -0.24 10.68
C ASN A 90 -1.00 1.06 10.82
N GLN A 91 -0.61 1.67 9.69
CA GLN A 91 0.11 2.94 9.67
C GLN A 91 -0.76 4.11 10.15
N LEU A 92 -2.05 4.13 9.80
CA LEU A 92 -2.99 5.15 10.30
C LEU A 92 -3.16 5.02 11.82
N ILE A 93 -3.37 3.81 12.33
CA ILE A 93 -3.49 3.58 13.79
C ILE A 93 -2.24 4.10 14.51
N ASP A 94 -1.05 3.68 14.07
CA ASP A 94 0.22 4.12 14.65
C ASP A 94 0.38 5.65 14.60
N SER A 95 0.02 6.25 13.46
CA SER A 95 0.07 7.69 13.24
C SER A 95 -0.83 8.46 14.20
N PHE A 96 -2.07 8.00 14.39
CA PHE A 96 -3.02 8.64 15.30
C PHE A 96 -2.60 8.47 16.76
N ILE A 97 -2.07 7.32 17.17
CA ILE A 97 -1.49 7.11 18.50
C ILE A 97 -0.31 8.07 18.72
N LYS A 98 0.65 8.12 17.80
CA LYS A 98 1.83 8.98 17.89
C LYS A 98 1.51 10.46 17.87
N SER A 99 0.49 10.86 17.13
CA SER A 99 0.07 12.27 17.04
C SER A 99 -0.33 12.87 18.38
N ASN A 100 -0.82 12.03 19.28
CA ASN A 100 -1.34 12.41 20.61
C ASN A 100 -2.45 13.49 20.53
N ILE A 101 -3.24 13.49 19.47
CA ILE A 101 -4.38 14.39 19.30
C ILE A 101 -5.60 13.89 20.08
N PHE A 102 -5.81 12.57 20.07
CA PHE A 102 -6.93 11.90 20.72
C PHE A 102 -6.50 11.19 21.99
N SER A 103 -7.37 11.21 23.01
CA SER A 103 -7.13 10.48 24.28
C SER A 103 -7.15 8.97 24.07
N ASN A 104 -7.99 8.48 23.16
CA ASN A 104 -8.10 7.07 22.83
C ASN A 104 -8.21 6.88 21.31
N VAL A 105 -7.40 5.95 20.79
CA VAL A 105 -7.47 5.50 19.40
C VAL A 105 -7.97 4.07 19.40
N ILE A 106 -9.15 3.85 18.84
CA ILE A 106 -9.86 2.57 18.81
C ILE A 106 -9.71 1.97 17.42
N SER A 107 -9.41 0.67 17.38
CA SER A 107 -9.26 -0.09 16.15
C SER A 107 -10.00 -1.43 16.27
N LYS A 108 -10.47 -1.98 15.17
CA LYS A 108 -11.08 -3.32 15.02
C LYS A 108 -12.43 -3.54 15.70
N ASP A 109 -12.73 -2.92 16.83
CA ASP A 109 -14.02 -3.07 17.51
C ASP A 109 -14.78 -1.75 17.56
N SER A 110 -15.71 -1.58 16.62
CA SER A 110 -16.58 -0.40 16.54
C SER A 110 -17.67 -0.34 17.62
N LYS A 111 -17.83 -1.38 18.45
CA LYS A 111 -18.81 -1.40 19.54
C LYS A 111 -18.33 -0.60 20.76
N ILE A 112 -17.03 -0.32 20.86
CA ILE A 112 -16.50 0.58 21.89
C ILE A 112 -17.00 1.98 21.60
N GLU A 113 -17.58 2.65 22.60
CA GLU A 113 -18.08 3.99 22.47
C GLU A 113 -16.99 4.98 22.07
N HIS A 114 -17.23 5.73 21.01
CA HIS A 114 -16.30 6.71 20.47
C HIS A 114 -17.06 7.93 19.91
N LYS A 115 -16.42 9.08 20.00
CA LYS A 115 -17.00 10.33 19.52
C LYS A 115 -16.72 10.56 18.02
N TYR A 116 -15.51 10.22 17.58
CA TYR A 116 -15.06 10.44 16.21
C TYR A 116 -14.83 9.12 15.48
N THR A 117 -15.05 9.12 14.16
CA THR A 117 -14.67 8.04 13.25
C THR A 117 -13.86 8.62 12.10
N LEU A 118 -12.74 7.99 11.79
CA LEU A 118 -12.01 8.24 10.56
C LEU A 118 -12.38 7.19 9.52
N LYS A 119 -12.93 7.63 8.40
CA LYS A 119 -13.14 6.82 7.21
C LYS A 119 -12.12 7.21 6.15
N THR A 120 -11.51 6.21 5.51
CA THR A 120 -10.45 6.41 4.49
C THR A 120 -10.81 5.67 3.22
N ASP A 121 -10.82 6.37 2.08
CA ASP A 121 -10.98 5.78 0.75
C ASP A 121 -9.69 6.01 -0.06
N ILE A 122 -9.09 4.94 -0.57
CA ILE A 122 -7.95 5.00 -1.50
C ILE A 122 -8.44 4.65 -2.90
N ILE A 123 -8.46 5.67 -3.75
CA ILE A 123 -9.07 5.63 -5.08
C ILE A 123 -8.04 5.22 -6.13
N LYS A 124 -6.79 5.71 -6.00
CA LYS A 124 -5.67 5.36 -6.88
C LYS A 124 -4.44 5.04 -6.04
N LEU A 125 -3.75 3.97 -6.42
CA LEU A 125 -2.50 3.53 -5.82
C LEU A 125 -1.76 2.67 -6.84
N TYR A 126 -0.88 3.30 -7.64
CA TYR A 126 -0.12 2.59 -8.66
C TYR A 126 1.11 3.39 -9.10
N HIS A 127 2.03 2.73 -9.80
CA HIS A 127 3.22 3.32 -10.40
C HIS A 127 2.92 3.77 -11.83
N GLU A 128 3.24 5.01 -12.19
CA GLU A 128 3.04 5.54 -13.54
C GLU A 128 4.37 5.92 -14.18
N PHE A 129 4.60 5.41 -15.39
CA PHE A 129 5.74 5.80 -16.22
C PHE A 129 5.31 6.86 -17.22
N LYS A 130 6.06 7.96 -17.28
CA LYS A 130 5.85 9.06 -18.23
C LYS A 130 7.21 9.49 -18.79
N GLU A 131 7.44 9.23 -20.07
CA GLU A 131 8.73 9.52 -20.72
C GLU A 131 9.88 8.86 -19.94
N ASP A 132 10.89 9.65 -19.54
CA ASP A 132 12.06 9.17 -18.80
C ASP A 132 11.88 9.18 -17.26
N LYS A 133 10.68 9.46 -16.77
CA LYS A 133 10.36 9.57 -15.34
C LYS A 133 9.26 8.61 -14.93
N SER A 134 9.19 8.38 -13.63
CA SER A 134 8.06 7.65 -13.07
C SER A 134 7.56 8.29 -11.78
N TYR A 135 6.30 8.01 -11.45
CA TYR A 135 5.58 8.65 -10.35
C TYR A 135 4.77 7.64 -9.56
N ALA A 136 4.75 7.78 -8.25
CA ALA A 136 3.74 7.14 -7.43
C ALA A 136 2.45 7.96 -7.50
N ILE A 137 1.39 7.34 -8.02
CA ILE A 137 0.06 7.94 -8.11
C ILE A 137 -0.73 7.52 -6.88
N LEU A 138 -1.09 8.51 -6.07
CA LEU A 138 -1.88 8.32 -4.86
C LEU A 138 -3.07 9.29 -4.87
N LYS A 139 -4.30 8.73 -4.88
CA LYS A 139 -5.50 9.50 -4.62
C LYS A 139 -6.20 8.93 -3.40
N ILE A 140 -6.27 9.74 -2.34
CA ILE A 140 -6.80 9.35 -1.04
C ILE A 140 -7.78 10.40 -0.54
N LYS A 141 -8.86 9.95 0.10
CA LYS A 141 -9.86 10.77 0.74
C LYS A 141 -10.03 10.31 2.19
N PHE A 142 -10.13 11.27 3.08
CA PHE A 142 -10.44 11.08 4.49
C PHE A 142 -11.74 11.82 4.84
N ASP A 143 -12.65 11.13 5.51
CA ASP A 143 -13.83 11.73 6.11
C ASP A 143 -13.70 11.60 7.63
N LEU A 144 -13.66 12.73 8.33
CA LEU A 144 -13.80 12.80 9.78
C LEU A 144 -15.27 12.92 10.11
N ILE A 145 -15.79 11.99 10.89
CA ILE A 145 -17.17 11.85 11.26
C ILE A 145 -17.32 12.08 12.77
N GLU A 146 -18.26 12.88 13.19
CA GLU A 146 -18.69 13.08 14.57
C GLU A 146 -20.19 12.87 14.64
N ASP A 147 -20.68 12.08 15.59
CA ASP A 147 -22.09 11.78 15.79
C ASP A 147 -22.85 11.42 14.51
N LYS A 148 -22.25 10.54 13.70
CA LYS A 148 -22.76 10.07 12.39
C LYS A 148 -22.86 11.16 11.30
N LYS A 149 -22.26 12.32 11.50
CA LYS A 149 -22.18 13.40 10.51
C LYS A 149 -20.75 13.61 10.06
N VAL A 150 -20.53 13.71 8.77
CA VAL A 150 -19.21 14.11 8.23
C VAL A 150 -18.99 15.58 8.58
N ILE A 151 -18.02 15.85 9.46
CA ILE A 151 -17.65 17.21 9.85
C ILE A 151 -16.51 17.78 9.01
N LYS A 152 -15.70 16.91 8.42
CA LYS A 152 -14.61 17.33 7.53
C LYS A 152 -14.28 16.24 6.52
N THR A 153 -14.17 16.64 5.26
CA THR A 153 -13.57 15.82 4.17
C THR A 153 -12.27 16.45 3.72
N ILE A 154 -11.24 15.63 3.58
CA ILE A 154 -9.91 16.03 3.11
C ILE A 154 -9.48 15.05 2.02
N SER A 155 -9.07 15.58 0.87
CA SER A 155 -8.66 14.75 -0.27
C SER A 155 -7.28 15.17 -0.76
N PHE A 156 -6.48 14.19 -1.13
CA PHE A 156 -5.18 14.39 -1.77
C PHE A 156 -5.14 13.64 -3.09
N ASP A 157 -4.67 14.32 -4.12
CA ASP A 157 -4.38 13.74 -5.44
C ASP A 157 -2.91 14.07 -5.74
N LYS A 158 -2.03 13.09 -5.52
CA LYS A 158 -0.58 13.27 -5.55
C LYS A 158 0.06 12.44 -6.64
N ASN A 159 0.98 13.07 -7.34
CA ASN A 159 1.92 12.44 -8.26
C ASN A 159 3.33 12.67 -7.69
N VAL A 160 3.83 11.71 -6.92
CA VAL A 160 5.13 11.83 -6.26
C VAL A 160 6.20 11.26 -7.17
N LEU A 161 7.18 12.08 -7.57
CA LEU A 161 8.30 11.67 -8.42
C LEU A 161 9.10 10.55 -7.73
N CYS A 162 9.34 9.46 -8.46
CA CYS A 162 10.21 8.37 -8.00
C CYS A 162 11.69 8.75 -8.20
N GLU A 163 12.54 8.40 -7.23
CA GLU A 163 13.98 8.61 -7.34
C GLU A 163 14.62 7.66 -8.36
N THR A 164 14.06 6.45 -8.51
CA THR A 164 14.45 5.45 -9.51
C THR A 164 13.20 4.95 -10.22
N ASN A 165 13.33 4.61 -11.52
CA ASN A 165 12.24 4.13 -12.36
C ASN A 165 12.02 2.61 -12.18
N ASP A 166 11.84 2.17 -10.94
CA ASP A 166 11.64 0.77 -10.56
C ASP A 166 10.63 0.62 -9.41
N ALA A 167 10.32 -0.61 -9.03
CA ALA A 167 9.37 -0.88 -7.94
C ALA A 167 9.84 -0.31 -6.60
N TYR A 168 11.15 -0.26 -6.32
CA TYR A 168 11.68 0.30 -5.07
C TYR A 168 11.49 1.82 -5.02
N GLY A 169 11.82 2.52 -6.11
CA GLY A 169 11.58 3.96 -6.23
C GLY A 169 10.10 4.32 -6.07
N PHE A 170 9.21 3.52 -6.68
CA PHE A 170 7.77 3.66 -6.48
C PHE A 170 7.35 3.51 -5.02
N VAL A 171 7.81 2.46 -4.33
CA VAL A 171 7.47 2.22 -2.91
C VAL A 171 7.95 3.36 -2.02
N LYS A 172 9.16 3.89 -2.24
CA LYS A 172 9.66 5.07 -1.52
C LYS A 172 8.78 6.30 -1.74
N ALA A 173 8.46 6.58 -3.00
CA ALA A 173 7.63 7.73 -3.37
C ALA A 173 6.19 7.60 -2.83
N LEU A 174 5.61 6.40 -2.86
CA LEU A 174 4.29 6.13 -2.29
C LEU A 174 4.27 6.35 -0.79
N ASN A 175 5.26 5.81 -0.05
CA ASN A 175 5.39 6.01 1.40
C ASN A 175 5.50 7.50 1.74
N LYS A 176 6.29 8.26 0.98
CA LYS A 176 6.38 9.71 1.14
C LYS A 176 5.03 10.41 0.91
N GLY A 177 4.30 10.02 -0.15
CA GLY A 177 2.98 10.58 -0.44
C GLY A 177 1.95 10.29 0.66
N LEU A 178 1.96 9.09 1.23
CA LEU A 178 1.11 8.68 2.36
C LEU A 178 1.49 9.43 3.64
N GLU A 179 2.79 9.56 3.95
CA GLU A 179 3.30 10.32 5.08
C GLU A 179 2.83 11.77 5.04
N GLU A 180 3.05 12.46 3.92
CA GLU A 180 2.63 13.84 3.73
C GLU A 180 1.12 14.03 3.85
N SER A 181 0.34 13.10 3.27
CA SER A 181 -1.12 13.15 3.33
C SER A 181 -1.63 12.94 4.75
N THR A 182 -1.04 11.98 5.48
CA THR A 182 -1.40 11.69 6.87
C THR A 182 -1.00 12.84 7.81
N ASN A 183 0.20 13.40 7.66
CA ASN A 183 0.62 14.56 8.45
C ASN A 183 -0.28 15.78 8.20
N SER A 184 -0.67 16.03 6.95
CA SER A 184 -1.60 17.10 6.62
C SER A 184 -3.00 16.87 7.20
N LEU A 185 -3.50 15.63 7.17
CA LEU A 185 -4.74 15.24 7.83
C LEU A 185 -4.69 15.55 9.34
N LEU A 186 -3.66 15.08 10.04
CA LEU A 186 -3.50 15.27 11.48
C LEU A 186 -3.40 16.75 11.86
N ASN A 187 -2.66 17.56 11.09
CA ASN A 187 -2.59 19.01 11.28
C ASN A 187 -3.95 19.71 11.06
N THR A 188 -4.75 19.22 10.13
CA THR A 188 -6.11 19.75 9.92
C THR A 188 -7.02 19.38 11.08
N ILE A 189 -6.96 18.16 11.59
CA ILE A 189 -7.79 17.71 12.71
C ILE A 189 -7.52 18.50 13.98
N ILE A 190 -6.26 18.80 14.31
CA ILE A 190 -5.93 19.54 15.54
C ILE A 190 -6.37 21.00 15.48
N SER A 191 -6.67 21.53 14.30
CA SER A 191 -7.14 22.91 14.09
C SER A 191 -8.67 23.05 14.11
N ILE A 192 -9.41 21.93 14.23
CA ILE A 192 -10.87 21.91 14.39
C ILE A 192 -11.25 22.07 15.87
#